data_41808bfeb5d11a4008e2e455dc585f56
#
_entry.id   41808bfeb5d11a4008e2e455dc585f56
#
_cell.length_a   1.000
_cell.length_b   1.000
_cell.length_c   1.000
_cell.angle_alpha   90.00
_cell.angle_beta   90.00
_cell.angle_gamma   90.00
#
_symmetry.space_group_name_H-M   'P 1'
#
loop_
_entity.id
_entity.type
_entity.pdbx_description
1 polymer ?
#
loop_
_entity_poly.entity_id
_entity_poly.type
_entity_poly.pdbx_seq_one_letter_code
_entity_poly.pdbx_strand_id
1 'polypeptide(L)'
;MCIRDRDQNANHVIQKILEQVPSPHLDFIASAFLGHVPVLASHCYSCRVLQRIFAYCSEEQRRPLLDEMHKDTLRLMQDQYGNYVVQWVLQHGEERDRLAIVGVAKSHLLALSRHKFASNVVEHVIQVAQPADLADLLEELLAPLRASDVEGLPLLLEGTAPLCIATVMMQDQYANYVLQRFLQTLHGHDRERLVQTIRPVLYALRQRQALMAAQSNAASTPYTGSIRIPGGGHICLLYTSPSPRDLSTS
;
A
#
# COMPACT_ATOMS: atom_id res chain seq x y z
N MET A 1 -4.81 28.46 -11.20
CA MET A 1 -4.92 27.58 -10.02
C MET A 1 -5.79 28.28 -8.99
N CYS A 2 -6.95 27.75 -8.67
CA CYS A 2 -7.90 28.44 -7.79
C CYS A 2 -7.48 28.24 -6.32
N ILE A 3 -7.32 29.35 -5.57
CA ILE A 3 -7.06 29.32 -4.12
C ILE A 3 -8.15 28.53 -3.38
N ARG A 4 -9.36 28.46 -3.94
CA ARG A 4 -10.55 27.81 -3.38
C ARG A 4 -10.40 26.29 -3.17
N ASP A 5 -9.62 25.60 -4.00
CA ASP A 5 -9.45 24.13 -3.92
C ASP A 5 -8.56 23.73 -2.74
N ARG A 6 -7.78 24.67 -2.21
CA ARG A 6 -6.91 24.49 -1.05
C ARG A 6 -7.49 25.08 0.24
N ASP A 7 -8.60 25.80 0.16
CA ASP A 7 -9.28 26.37 1.32
C ASP A 7 -10.14 25.33 2.02
N GLN A 8 -10.11 25.35 3.35
CA GLN A 8 -10.83 24.40 4.20
C GLN A 8 -12.35 24.41 3.96
N ASN A 9 -12.94 25.57 3.76
CA ASN A 9 -14.39 25.72 3.59
C ASN A 9 -14.80 25.63 2.12
N ALA A 10 -14.01 26.25 1.22
CA ALA A 10 -14.35 26.33 -0.19
C ALA A 10 -14.26 24.96 -0.89
N ASN A 11 -13.41 24.02 -0.42
CA ASN A 11 -13.34 22.68 -1.00
C ASN A 11 -14.69 21.92 -0.88
N HIS A 12 -15.45 22.12 0.20
CA HIS A 12 -16.77 21.52 0.38
C HIS A 12 -17.78 22.03 -0.64
N VAL A 13 -17.72 23.34 -0.98
CA VAL A 13 -18.59 23.93 -1.99
C VAL A 13 -18.28 23.32 -3.36
N ILE A 14 -17.00 23.20 -3.72
CA ILE A 14 -16.58 22.60 -5.00
C ILE A 14 -17.01 21.13 -5.07
N GLN A 15 -16.79 20.35 -4.00
CA GLN A 15 -17.24 18.97 -3.95
C GLN A 15 -18.77 18.88 -4.17
N LYS A 16 -19.55 19.79 -3.56
CA LYS A 16 -21.00 19.82 -3.73
C LYS A 16 -21.42 20.20 -5.14
N ILE A 17 -20.71 21.12 -5.79
CA ILE A 17 -20.94 21.47 -7.21
C ILE A 17 -20.69 20.23 -8.08
N LEU A 18 -19.56 19.51 -7.89
CA LEU A 18 -19.25 18.30 -8.64
C LEU A 18 -20.32 17.20 -8.48
N GLU A 19 -20.93 17.09 -7.29
CA GLU A 19 -21.98 16.11 -7.02
C GLU A 19 -23.37 16.46 -7.62
N GLN A 20 -23.67 17.75 -7.76
CA GLN A 20 -25.01 18.19 -8.10
C GLN A 20 -25.16 18.76 -9.53
N VAL A 21 -24.07 19.21 -10.13
CA VAL A 21 -24.09 19.81 -11.47
C VAL A 21 -23.78 18.72 -12.51
N PRO A 22 -24.56 18.64 -13.61
CA PRO A 22 -24.30 17.68 -14.68
C PRO A 22 -22.90 17.85 -15.30
N SER A 23 -22.26 16.73 -15.64
CA SER A 23 -20.87 16.69 -16.13
C SER A 23 -20.55 17.67 -17.29
N PRO A 24 -21.43 17.93 -18.27
CA PRO A 24 -21.14 18.88 -19.35
C PRO A 24 -20.81 20.30 -18.88
N HIS A 25 -21.26 20.66 -17.68
CA HIS A 25 -21.02 21.98 -17.09
C HIS A 25 -19.83 22.01 -16.13
N LEU A 26 -19.11 20.90 -15.95
CA LEU A 26 -17.98 20.78 -15.02
C LEU A 26 -16.61 20.99 -15.66
N ASP A 27 -16.55 21.23 -16.97
CA ASP A 27 -15.31 21.34 -17.73
C ASP A 27 -14.35 22.40 -17.18
N PHE A 28 -14.88 23.54 -16.73
CA PHE A 28 -14.07 24.60 -16.13
C PHE A 28 -13.36 24.17 -14.84
N ILE A 29 -13.95 23.22 -14.07
CA ILE A 29 -13.32 22.68 -12.86
C ILE A 29 -12.23 21.69 -13.25
N ALA A 30 -12.53 20.73 -14.14
CA ALA A 30 -11.57 19.75 -14.60
C ALA A 30 -10.35 20.42 -15.26
N SER A 31 -10.59 21.37 -16.15
CA SER A 31 -9.53 22.13 -16.83
C SER A 31 -8.64 22.92 -15.85
N ALA A 32 -9.19 23.41 -14.74
CA ALA A 32 -8.40 24.12 -13.73
C ALA A 32 -7.42 23.22 -12.96
N PHE A 33 -7.63 21.89 -12.97
CA PHE A 33 -6.74 20.91 -12.34
C PHE A 33 -5.63 20.42 -13.28
N LEU A 34 -5.82 20.54 -14.59
CA LEU A 34 -4.87 20.09 -15.59
C LEU A 34 -3.54 20.84 -15.47
N GLY A 35 -2.43 20.11 -15.55
CA GLY A 35 -1.07 20.62 -15.33
C GLY A 35 -0.69 20.76 -13.84
N HIS A 36 -1.59 20.41 -12.90
CA HIS A 36 -1.36 20.57 -11.46
C HIS A 36 -1.72 19.32 -10.64
N VAL A 37 -2.10 18.22 -11.26
CA VAL A 37 -2.61 17.01 -10.59
C VAL A 37 -1.67 16.49 -9.50
N PRO A 38 -0.35 16.35 -9.70
CA PRO A 38 0.52 15.82 -8.68
C PRO A 38 0.57 16.69 -7.41
N VAL A 39 0.54 18.01 -7.57
CA VAL A 39 0.56 18.96 -6.45
C VAL A 39 -0.78 18.98 -5.72
N LEU A 40 -1.88 18.91 -6.45
CA LEU A 40 -3.24 18.94 -5.91
C LEU A 40 -3.59 17.61 -5.24
N ALA A 41 -3.11 16.49 -5.76
CA ALA A 41 -3.25 15.17 -5.15
C ALA A 41 -2.53 15.07 -3.80
N SER A 42 -1.40 15.77 -3.64
CA SER A 42 -0.62 15.81 -2.40
C SER A 42 -1.09 16.88 -1.39
N HIS A 43 -2.25 17.49 -1.60
CA HIS A 43 -2.79 18.52 -0.70
C HIS A 43 -4.01 18.02 0.07
N CYS A 44 -4.10 18.33 1.37
CA CYS A 44 -5.09 17.78 2.30
C CYS A 44 -6.57 17.96 1.89
N TYR A 45 -6.90 19.05 1.20
CA TYR A 45 -8.26 19.31 0.74
C TYR A 45 -8.45 19.02 -0.75
N SER A 46 -7.48 19.40 -1.59
CA SER A 46 -7.59 19.24 -3.05
C SER A 46 -7.60 17.76 -3.47
N CYS A 47 -6.96 16.86 -2.73
CA CYS A 47 -7.00 15.42 -3.01
C CYS A 47 -8.44 14.87 -3.01
N ARG A 48 -9.31 15.39 -2.14
CA ARG A 48 -10.73 15.01 -2.10
C ARG A 48 -11.52 15.59 -3.27
N VAL A 49 -11.22 16.83 -3.67
CA VAL A 49 -11.84 17.43 -4.86
C VAL A 49 -11.44 16.64 -6.11
N LEU A 50 -10.18 16.22 -6.21
CA LEU A 50 -9.70 15.41 -7.35
C LEU A 50 -10.43 14.05 -7.43
N GLN A 51 -10.64 13.38 -6.29
CA GLN A 51 -11.45 12.15 -6.25
C GLN A 51 -12.89 12.38 -6.73
N ARG A 52 -13.50 13.55 -6.42
CA ARG A 52 -14.85 13.90 -6.91
C ARG A 52 -14.85 14.20 -8.41
N ILE A 53 -13.80 14.86 -8.93
CA ILE A 53 -13.64 15.05 -10.37
C ILE A 53 -13.62 13.67 -11.07
N PHE A 54 -12.83 12.73 -10.58
CA PHE A 54 -12.77 11.37 -11.14
C PHE A 54 -14.10 10.62 -11.03
N ALA A 55 -14.93 10.93 -10.01
CA ALA A 55 -16.22 10.28 -9.79
C ALA A 55 -17.34 10.84 -10.70
N TYR A 56 -17.38 12.15 -10.90
CA TYR A 56 -18.56 12.83 -11.47
C TYR A 56 -18.32 13.48 -12.83
N CYS A 57 -17.09 13.73 -13.23
CA CYS A 57 -16.78 14.26 -14.57
C CYS A 57 -16.85 13.15 -15.63
N SER A 58 -17.09 13.54 -16.89
CA SER A 58 -17.09 12.63 -18.03
C SER A 58 -15.69 12.03 -18.27
N GLU A 59 -15.63 10.93 -19.03
CA GLU A 59 -14.36 10.31 -19.40
C GLU A 59 -13.42 11.30 -20.13
N GLU A 60 -13.95 12.09 -21.01
CA GLU A 60 -13.20 13.10 -21.76
C GLU A 60 -12.56 14.15 -20.83
N GLN A 61 -13.26 14.53 -19.77
CA GLN A 61 -12.78 15.51 -18.79
C GLN A 61 -11.77 14.90 -17.81
N ARG A 62 -11.98 13.66 -17.35
CA ARG A 62 -11.12 13.03 -16.34
C ARG A 62 -9.88 12.38 -16.93
N ARG A 63 -9.92 11.91 -18.19
CA ARG A 63 -8.81 11.18 -18.81
C ARG A 63 -7.48 11.92 -18.80
N PRO A 64 -7.40 13.19 -19.23
CA PRO A 64 -6.16 13.95 -19.19
C PRO A 64 -5.57 14.08 -17.77
N LEU A 65 -6.43 14.18 -16.74
CA LEU A 65 -6.02 14.26 -15.35
C LEU A 65 -5.48 12.92 -14.82
N LEU A 66 -6.12 11.81 -15.22
CA LEU A 66 -5.62 10.46 -14.90
C LEU A 66 -4.27 10.19 -15.56
N ASP A 67 -4.10 10.58 -16.82
CA ASP A 67 -2.82 10.45 -17.54
C ASP A 67 -1.70 11.27 -16.89
N GLU A 68 -2.03 12.45 -16.36
CA GLU A 68 -1.09 13.26 -15.58
C GLU A 68 -0.76 12.59 -14.23
N MET A 69 -1.77 12.07 -13.53
CA MET A 69 -1.59 11.35 -12.27
C MET A 69 -0.66 10.13 -12.46
N HIS A 70 -0.83 9.39 -13.56
CA HIS A 70 -0.04 8.19 -13.82
C HIS A 70 1.46 8.47 -14.00
N LYS A 71 1.86 9.67 -14.45
CA LYS A 71 3.27 10.06 -14.56
C LYS A 71 3.97 10.13 -13.20
N ASP A 72 3.20 10.37 -12.13
CA ASP A 72 3.71 10.54 -10.76
C ASP A 72 3.18 9.47 -9.78
N THR A 73 2.63 8.35 -10.27
CA THR A 73 2.00 7.30 -9.45
C THR A 73 2.89 6.85 -8.30
N LEU A 74 4.16 6.55 -8.55
CA LEU A 74 5.11 6.10 -7.52
C LEU A 74 5.24 7.11 -6.37
N ARG A 75 5.37 8.39 -6.70
CA ARG A 75 5.47 9.46 -5.70
C ARG A 75 4.15 9.64 -4.93
N LEU A 76 3.03 9.59 -5.63
CA LEU A 76 1.71 9.73 -5.02
C LEU A 76 1.37 8.56 -4.08
N MET A 77 1.79 7.34 -4.38
CA MET A 77 1.66 6.20 -3.47
C MET A 77 2.36 6.45 -2.13
N GLN A 78 3.48 7.17 -2.14
CA GLN A 78 4.29 7.47 -0.95
C GLN A 78 3.83 8.76 -0.24
N ASP A 79 2.96 9.55 -0.84
CA ASP A 79 2.47 10.81 -0.27
C ASP A 79 1.33 10.58 0.74
N GLN A 80 1.31 11.39 1.81
CA GLN A 80 0.31 11.27 2.89
C GLN A 80 -1.13 11.49 2.45
N TYR A 81 -1.37 12.22 1.36
CA TYR A 81 -2.70 12.49 0.78
C TYR A 81 -2.87 11.85 -0.60
N GLY A 82 -1.81 11.84 -1.41
CA GLY A 82 -1.78 11.26 -2.74
C GLY A 82 -2.13 9.76 -2.74
N ASN A 83 -1.72 9.03 -1.70
CA ASN A 83 -2.05 7.61 -1.58
C ASN A 83 -3.57 7.34 -1.63
N TYR A 84 -4.40 8.22 -1.08
CA TYR A 84 -5.86 8.07 -1.14
C TYR A 84 -6.42 8.30 -2.55
N VAL A 85 -5.79 9.17 -3.35
CA VAL A 85 -6.18 9.38 -4.76
C VAL A 85 -5.86 8.12 -5.57
N VAL A 86 -4.67 7.54 -5.38
CA VAL A 86 -4.27 6.29 -6.05
C VAL A 86 -5.18 5.14 -5.64
N GLN A 87 -5.50 4.98 -4.35
CA GLN A 87 -6.43 3.95 -3.87
C GLN A 87 -7.83 4.13 -4.45
N TRP A 88 -8.30 5.37 -4.59
CA TRP A 88 -9.58 5.65 -5.22
C TRP A 88 -9.61 5.16 -6.68
N VAL A 89 -8.55 5.44 -7.45
CA VAL A 89 -8.44 4.99 -8.85
C VAL A 89 -8.32 3.46 -8.92
N LEU A 90 -7.61 2.81 -8.01
CA LEU A 90 -7.59 1.34 -7.91
C LEU A 90 -9.00 0.74 -7.74
N GLN A 91 -9.85 1.39 -6.95
CA GLN A 91 -11.18 0.88 -6.63
C GLN A 91 -12.22 1.18 -7.71
N HIS A 92 -12.16 2.35 -8.33
CA HIS A 92 -13.22 2.87 -9.20
C HIS A 92 -12.76 3.17 -10.64
N GLY A 93 -11.45 3.11 -10.89
CA GLY A 93 -10.88 3.39 -12.21
C GLY A 93 -11.12 2.27 -13.21
N GLU A 94 -10.81 2.55 -14.46
CA GLU A 94 -10.85 1.56 -15.52
C GLU A 94 -9.73 0.53 -15.36
N GLU A 95 -9.85 -0.59 -16.05
CA GLU A 95 -8.86 -1.68 -15.99
C GLU A 95 -7.46 -1.19 -16.36
N ARG A 96 -7.32 -0.38 -17.40
CA ARG A 96 -6.02 0.20 -17.81
C ARG A 96 -5.36 1.01 -16.69
N ASP A 97 -6.15 1.75 -15.90
CA ASP A 97 -5.64 2.57 -14.81
C ASP A 97 -5.21 1.70 -13.63
N ARG A 98 -5.99 0.65 -13.33
CA ARG A 98 -5.63 -0.35 -12.33
C ARG A 98 -4.35 -1.08 -12.68
N LEU A 99 -4.23 -1.57 -13.94
CA LEU A 99 -3.03 -2.27 -14.42
C LEU A 99 -1.78 -1.39 -14.37
N ALA A 100 -1.90 -0.09 -14.69
CA ALA A 100 -0.79 0.84 -14.57
C ALA A 100 -0.30 0.96 -13.12
N ILE A 101 -1.20 1.06 -12.15
CA ILE A 101 -0.86 1.14 -10.72
C ILE A 101 -0.29 -0.19 -10.22
N VAL A 102 -0.87 -1.33 -10.61
CA VAL A 102 -0.36 -2.68 -10.29
C VAL A 102 1.07 -2.86 -10.81
N GLY A 103 1.35 -2.42 -12.04
CA GLY A 103 2.69 -2.45 -12.64
C GLY A 103 3.73 -1.66 -11.82
N VAL A 104 3.37 -0.46 -11.33
CA VAL A 104 4.24 0.33 -10.44
C VAL A 104 4.46 -0.39 -9.11
N ALA A 105 3.39 -0.95 -8.52
CA ALA A 105 3.48 -1.69 -7.26
C ALA A 105 4.37 -2.93 -7.39
N LYS A 106 4.27 -3.69 -8.48
CA LYS A 106 5.11 -4.85 -8.77
C LYS A 106 6.58 -4.45 -8.89
N SER A 107 6.89 -3.42 -9.68
CA SER A 107 8.26 -2.97 -9.94
C SER A 107 8.98 -2.45 -8.68
N HIS A 108 8.24 -2.01 -7.66
CA HIS A 108 8.77 -1.41 -6.43
C HIS A 108 8.22 -2.09 -5.17
N LEU A 109 7.87 -3.37 -5.24
CA LEU A 109 7.11 -4.08 -4.21
C LEU A 109 7.70 -3.93 -2.82
N LEU A 110 9.00 -4.22 -2.65
CA LEU A 110 9.65 -4.14 -1.33
C LEU A 110 9.70 -2.71 -0.80
N ALA A 111 10.13 -1.76 -1.63
CA ALA A 111 10.29 -0.37 -1.23
C ALA A 111 8.94 0.27 -0.81
N LEU A 112 7.88 0.03 -1.59
CA LEU A 112 6.54 0.52 -1.29
C LEU A 112 5.94 -0.16 -0.06
N SER A 113 6.16 -1.46 0.12
CA SER A 113 5.66 -2.20 1.28
C SER A 113 6.27 -1.71 2.60
N ARG A 114 7.53 -1.28 2.59
CA ARG A 114 8.22 -0.72 3.75
C ARG A 114 7.88 0.75 4.02
N HIS A 115 7.14 1.39 3.15
CA HIS A 115 6.79 2.81 3.30
C HIS A 115 5.47 2.99 4.06
N LYS A 116 5.44 3.93 5.01
CA LYS A 116 4.30 4.21 5.91
C LYS A 116 2.95 4.36 5.19
N PHE A 117 2.92 5.10 4.07
CA PHE A 117 1.70 5.37 3.32
C PHE A 117 1.50 4.41 2.15
N ALA A 118 2.57 4.09 1.43
CA ALA A 118 2.48 3.23 0.25
C ALA A 118 2.12 1.78 0.59
N SER A 119 2.47 1.29 1.78
CA SER A 119 2.05 -0.04 2.23
C SER A 119 0.53 -0.24 2.16
N ASN A 120 -0.26 0.82 2.48
CA ASN A 120 -1.73 0.76 2.37
C ASN A 120 -2.18 0.62 0.91
N VAL A 121 -1.48 1.28 -0.02
CA VAL A 121 -1.78 1.16 -1.46
C VAL A 121 -1.46 -0.25 -1.95
N VAL A 122 -0.31 -0.82 -1.54
CA VAL A 122 0.08 -2.19 -1.91
C VAL A 122 -0.91 -3.21 -1.34
N GLU A 123 -1.35 -3.06 -0.09
CA GLU A 123 -2.41 -3.90 0.48
C GLU A 123 -3.70 -3.85 -0.36
N HIS A 124 -4.08 -2.65 -0.83
CA HIS A 124 -5.27 -2.48 -1.68
C HIS A 124 -5.04 -3.08 -3.08
N VAL A 125 -3.84 -2.93 -3.67
CA VAL A 125 -3.47 -3.60 -4.92
C VAL A 125 -3.70 -5.11 -4.82
N ILE A 126 -3.21 -5.75 -3.75
CA ILE A 126 -3.37 -7.20 -3.53
C ILE A 126 -4.86 -7.60 -3.43
N GLN A 127 -5.71 -6.75 -2.84
CA GLN A 127 -7.14 -7.02 -2.69
C GLN A 127 -7.91 -6.97 -4.01
N VAL A 128 -7.52 -6.05 -4.91
CA VAL A 128 -8.25 -5.81 -6.17
C VAL A 128 -7.59 -6.44 -7.39
N ALA A 129 -6.40 -7.00 -7.22
CA ALA A 129 -5.63 -7.64 -8.29
C ALA A 129 -6.38 -8.83 -8.89
N GLN A 130 -6.33 -8.95 -10.22
CA GLN A 130 -6.80 -10.14 -10.91
C GLN A 130 -5.88 -11.33 -10.58
N PRO A 131 -6.36 -12.58 -10.72
CA PRO A 131 -5.54 -13.75 -10.41
C PRO A 131 -4.17 -13.80 -11.10
N ALA A 132 -4.08 -13.33 -12.34
CA ALA A 132 -2.82 -13.27 -13.09
C ALA A 132 -1.85 -12.25 -12.47
N ASP A 133 -2.33 -11.05 -12.14
CA ASP A 133 -1.53 -10.00 -11.51
C ASP A 133 -1.07 -10.42 -10.11
N LEU A 134 -1.94 -11.12 -9.37
CA LEU A 134 -1.63 -11.63 -8.04
C LEU A 134 -0.54 -12.71 -8.10
N ALA A 135 -0.59 -13.60 -9.10
CA ALA A 135 0.46 -14.59 -9.35
C ALA A 135 1.80 -13.91 -9.68
N ASP A 136 1.78 -12.89 -10.52
CA ASP A 136 2.94 -12.09 -10.86
C ASP A 136 3.55 -11.37 -9.65
N LEU A 137 2.71 -10.80 -8.79
CA LEU A 137 3.14 -10.17 -7.53
C LEU A 137 3.73 -11.22 -6.57
N LEU A 138 3.20 -12.44 -6.55
CA LEU A 138 3.76 -13.55 -5.77
C LEU A 138 5.14 -13.96 -6.27
N GLU A 139 5.35 -14.05 -7.59
CA GLU A 139 6.68 -14.36 -8.14
C GLU A 139 7.71 -13.29 -7.74
N GLU A 140 7.36 -12.01 -7.80
CA GLU A 140 8.25 -10.93 -7.32
C GLU A 140 8.47 -11.03 -5.79
N LEU A 141 7.45 -11.36 -5.01
CA LEU A 141 7.55 -11.55 -3.56
C LEU A 141 8.50 -12.69 -3.17
N LEU A 142 8.53 -13.76 -3.96
CA LEU A 142 9.38 -14.93 -3.75
C LEU A 142 10.76 -14.81 -4.42
N ALA A 143 10.97 -13.78 -5.26
CA ALA A 143 12.22 -13.58 -5.95
C ALA A 143 13.39 -13.35 -4.97
N PRO A 144 14.60 -13.82 -5.31
CA PRO A 144 15.80 -13.48 -4.54
C PRO A 144 16.01 -11.97 -4.48
N LEU A 145 16.50 -11.48 -3.33
CA LEU A 145 16.80 -10.06 -3.15
C LEU A 145 17.84 -9.59 -4.17
N ARG A 146 17.60 -8.42 -4.74
CA ARG A 146 18.60 -7.72 -5.56
C ARG A 146 19.64 -7.07 -4.64
N ALA A 147 20.84 -6.84 -5.15
CA ALA A 147 21.90 -6.17 -4.37
C ALA A 147 21.46 -4.80 -3.80
N SER A 148 20.62 -4.06 -4.55
CA SER A 148 20.01 -2.80 -4.12
C SER A 148 19.06 -2.94 -2.94
N ASP A 149 18.47 -4.10 -2.74
CA ASP A 149 17.44 -4.34 -1.72
C ASP A 149 18.06 -4.74 -0.37
N VAL A 150 19.35 -5.04 -0.37
CA VAL A 150 20.09 -5.53 0.82
C VAL A 150 20.59 -4.37 1.68
N GLU A 151 20.77 -3.17 1.13
CA GLU A 151 21.17 -2.00 1.89
C GLU A 151 20.17 -1.65 3.01
N GLY A 152 20.67 -1.56 4.24
CA GLY A 152 19.85 -1.22 5.43
C GLY A 152 18.99 -2.35 5.95
N LEU A 153 19.20 -3.60 5.52
CA LEU A 153 18.56 -4.76 6.14
C LEU A 153 19.20 -5.07 7.51
N PRO A 154 18.40 -5.46 8.51
CA PRO A 154 18.94 -5.94 9.76
C PRO A 154 19.79 -7.20 9.51
N LEU A 155 20.99 -7.27 10.11
CA LEU A 155 21.91 -8.42 10.10
C LEU A 155 21.31 -9.75 10.64
N LEU A 156 20.03 -9.75 10.93
CA LEU A 156 19.28 -10.81 11.62
C LEU A 156 19.01 -12.05 10.75
N LEU A 157 19.27 -11.98 9.46
CA LEU A 157 18.98 -13.08 8.51
C LEU A 157 20.21 -13.82 8.00
N GLU A 158 21.42 -13.47 8.48
CA GLU A 158 22.63 -14.19 8.11
C GLU A 158 22.54 -15.66 8.55
N GLY A 159 22.57 -16.57 7.57
CA GLY A 159 22.59 -18.01 7.79
C GLY A 159 21.25 -18.75 7.84
N THR A 160 20.12 -18.07 7.65
CA THR A 160 18.79 -18.69 7.71
C THR A 160 18.01 -18.56 6.41
N ALA A 161 18.06 -19.53 5.51
CA ALA A 161 17.23 -19.67 4.30
C ALA A 161 17.50 -18.61 3.18
N PRO A 162 17.06 -18.85 1.94
CA PRO A 162 17.22 -17.89 0.85
C PRO A 162 16.51 -16.58 1.17
N LEU A 163 17.25 -15.47 1.10
CA LEU A 163 16.72 -14.14 1.31
C LEU A 163 15.86 -13.74 0.11
N CYS A 164 14.56 -13.66 0.32
CA CYS A 164 13.61 -13.14 -0.66
C CYS A 164 12.82 -11.96 -0.04
N ILE A 165 12.07 -11.25 -0.87
CA ILE A 165 11.28 -10.09 -0.43
C ILE A 165 10.34 -10.48 0.72
N ALA A 166 9.65 -11.64 0.65
CA ALA A 166 8.76 -12.11 1.71
C ALA A 166 9.45 -12.24 3.07
N THR A 167 10.68 -12.75 3.11
CA THR A 167 11.42 -12.94 4.36
C THR A 167 11.86 -11.62 5.00
N VAL A 168 12.16 -10.61 4.20
CA VAL A 168 12.45 -9.24 4.67
C VAL A 168 11.20 -8.57 5.22
N MET A 169 10.07 -8.70 4.51
CA MET A 169 8.80 -8.11 4.91
C MET A 169 8.31 -8.59 6.28
N MET A 170 8.67 -9.81 6.69
CA MET A 170 8.32 -10.36 8.00
C MET A 170 8.82 -9.53 9.17
N GLN A 171 9.91 -8.79 9.02
CA GLN A 171 10.57 -8.05 10.09
C GLN A 171 10.35 -6.54 10.00
N ASP A 172 9.69 -6.06 8.97
CA ASP A 172 9.42 -4.65 8.78
C ASP A 172 8.09 -4.23 9.42
N GLN A 173 8.08 -3.05 10.02
CA GLN A 173 6.92 -2.54 10.77
C GLN A 173 5.69 -2.25 9.90
N TYR A 174 5.86 -2.04 8.59
CA TYR A 174 4.77 -1.79 7.63
C TYR A 174 4.57 -2.97 6.69
N ALA A 175 5.66 -3.52 6.15
CA ALA A 175 5.60 -4.57 5.16
C ALA A 175 5.02 -5.89 5.71
N ASN A 176 5.11 -6.13 7.02
CA ASN A 176 4.47 -7.31 7.60
C ASN A 176 2.95 -7.35 7.38
N TYR A 177 2.26 -6.21 7.33
CA TYR A 177 0.82 -6.15 7.04
C TYR A 177 0.54 -6.48 5.58
N VAL A 178 1.40 -6.02 4.66
CA VAL A 178 1.32 -6.40 3.25
C VAL A 178 1.51 -7.91 3.07
N LEU A 179 2.48 -8.51 3.77
CA LEU A 179 2.68 -9.96 3.76
C LEU A 179 1.46 -10.73 4.31
N GLN A 180 0.86 -10.23 5.39
CA GLN A 180 -0.38 -10.78 5.93
C GLN A 180 -1.52 -10.70 4.90
N ARG A 181 -1.63 -9.61 4.14
CA ARG A 181 -2.62 -9.46 3.08
C ARG A 181 -2.42 -10.50 1.98
N PHE A 182 -1.19 -10.77 1.54
CA PHE A 182 -0.90 -11.88 0.63
C PHE A 182 -1.41 -13.22 1.18
N LEU A 183 -1.09 -13.54 2.43
CA LEU A 183 -1.53 -14.79 3.07
C LEU A 183 -3.06 -14.93 3.19
N GLN A 184 -3.77 -13.81 3.29
CA GLN A 184 -5.25 -13.77 3.33
C GLN A 184 -5.88 -13.94 1.94
N THR A 185 -5.24 -13.35 0.91
CA THR A 185 -5.80 -13.30 -0.44
C THR A 185 -5.41 -14.51 -1.28
N LEU A 186 -4.21 -15.05 -1.09
CA LEU A 186 -3.74 -16.23 -1.80
C LEU A 186 -4.44 -17.50 -1.33
N HIS A 187 -4.71 -18.42 -2.25
CA HIS A 187 -5.35 -19.70 -1.98
C HIS A 187 -4.57 -20.87 -2.61
N GLY A 188 -4.89 -22.10 -2.19
CA GLY A 188 -4.35 -23.33 -2.77
C GLY A 188 -2.82 -23.36 -2.82
N HIS A 189 -2.30 -23.70 -3.98
CA HIS A 189 -0.87 -23.90 -4.21
C HIS A 189 -0.02 -22.64 -3.97
N ASP A 190 -0.48 -21.49 -4.40
CA ASP A 190 0.26 -20.24 -4.26
C ASP A 190 0.43 -19.81 -2.80
N ARG A 191 -0.64 -19.99 -2.01
CA ARG A 191 -0.56 -19.79 -0.57
C ARG A 191 0.43 -20.75 0.10
N GLU A 192 0.42 -22.02 -0.30
CA GLU A 192 1.34 -23.02 0.24
C GLU A 192 2.79 -22.72 -0.11
N ARG A 193 3.09 -22.27 -1.34
CA ARG A 193 4.43 -21.81 -1.76
C ARG A 193 4.93 -20.69 -0.83
N LEU A 194 4.11 -19.68 -0.59
CA LEU A 194 4.47 -18.57 0.30
C LEU A 194 4.72 -19.07 1.73
N VAL A 195 3.84 -19.91 2.27
CA VAL A 195 3.97 -20.47 3.61
C VAL A 195 5.24 -21.31 3.77
N GLN A 196 5.57 -22.14 2.77
CA GLN A 196 6.79 -22.95 2.78
C GLN A 196 8.05 -22.08 2.79
N THR A 197 8.04 -20.97 2.05
CA THR A 197 9.16 -20.03 2.00
C THR A 197 9.39 -19.30 3.33
N ILE A 198 8.32 -18.83 3.98
CA ILE A 198 8.46 -18.06 5.23
C ILE A 198 8.60 -18.90 6.48
N ARG A 199 8.15 -20.17 6.48
CA ARG A 199 8.13 -21.06 7.65
C ARG A 199 9.51 -21.27 8.31
N PRO A 200 10.62 -21.53 7.58
CA PRO A 200 11.93 -21.69 8.18
C PRO A 200 12.41 -20.43 8.92
N VAL A 201 12.19 -19.27 8.31
CA VAL A 201 12.58 -17.97 8.89
C VAL A 201 11.78 -17.69 10.16
N LEU A 202 10.49 -17.98 10.14
CA LEU A 202 9.62 -17.90 11.31
C LEU A 202 10.14 -18.74 12.47
N TYR A 203 10.51 -19.98 12.20
CA TYR A 203 11.02 -20.88 13.21
C TYR A 203 12.33 -20.35 13.82
N ALA A 204 13.25 -19.88 12.98
CA ALA A 204 14.51 -19.29 13.43
C ALA A 204 14.30 -18.03 14.29
N LEU A 205 13.37 -17.14 13.86
CA LEU A 205 13.03 -15.94 14.64
C LEU A 205 12.42 -16.28 16.01
N ARG A 206 11.56 -17.29 16.10
CA ARG A 206 10.98 -17.77 17.37
C ARG A 206 12.04 -18.36 18.31
N GLN A 207 12.94 -19.18 17.80
CA GLN A 207 14.04 -19.72 18.61
C GLN A 207 14.93 -18.61 19.17
N ARG A 208 15.29 -17.63 18.34
CA ARG A 208 16.11 -16.50 18.76
C ARG A 208 15.43 -15.67 19.85
N GLN A 209 14.13 -15.40 19.73
CA GLN A 209 13.36 -14.68 20.75
C GLN A 209 13.32 -15.45 22.08
N ALA A 210 13.12 -16.77 22.02
CA ALA A 210 13.14 -17.63 23.20
C ALA A 210 14.51 -17.60 23.93
N LEU A 211 15.61 -17.62 23.15
CA LEU A 211 16.96 -17.51 23.70
C LEU A 211 17.20 -16.12 24.34
N MET A 212 16.80 -15.05 23.72
CA MET A 212 16.93 -13.68 24.29
C MET A 212 16.08 -13.52 25.55
N ALA A 213 14.86 -14.06 25.58
CA ALA A 213 14.00 -14.03 26.75
C ALA A 213 14.60 -14.86 27.93
N ALA A 214 15.22 -15.99 27.64
CA ALA A 214 15.89 -16.80 28.64
C ALA A 214 17.13 -16.10 29.22
N GLN A 215 17.85 -15.34 28.43
CA GLN A 215 19.03 -14.57 28.86
C GLN A 215 18.69 -13.29 29.65
N SER A 216 17.50 -12.68 29.40
CA SER A 216 17.13 -11.40 30.05
C SER A 216 16.53 -11.55 31.45
N ASN A 217 16.31 -12.73 31.98
CA ASN A 217 15.63 -13.00 33.26
C ASN A 217 14.32 -12.23 33.47
N ALA A 218 13.70 -11.77 32.39
CA ALA A 218 12.49 -11.00 32.44
C ALA A 218 11.28 -11.92 32.58
N ALA A 219 10.71 -11.89 33.78
CA ALA A 219 9.50 -12.61 34.14
C ALA A 219 8.36 -12.39 33.14
N SER A 220 7.80 -13.51 32.70
CA SER A 220 6.42 -13.73 32.28
C SER A 220 5.64 -12.55 31.68
N THR A 221 5.62 -12.44 30.35
CA THR A 221 4.45 -11.96 29.63
C THR A 221 3.76 -13.15 28.95
N PRO A 222 2.41 -13.24 29.01
CA PRO A 222 1.68 -14.35 28.40
C PRO A 222 1.89 -14.34 26.90
N TYR A 223 2.12 -15.52 26.36
CA TYR A 223 2.38 -15.82 24.97
C TYR A 223 1.13 -15.49 24.11
N THR A 224 1.07 -14.30 23.55
CA THR A 224 0.20 -14.02 22.41
C THR A 224 0.97 -14.42 21.15
N GLY A 225 0.31 -15.10 20.19
CA GLY A 225 0.94 -15.69 19.01
C GLY A 225 1.58 -14.69 18.02
N SER A 226 2.09 -13.57 18.53
CA SER A 226 2.74 -12.49 17.79
C SER A 226 4.24 -12.45 18.08
N ILE A 227 5.04 -12.17 17.06
CA ILE A 227 6.49 -11.96 17.16
C ILE A 227 6.76 -10.46 17.23
N ARG A 228 7.50 -10.01 18.24
CA ARG A 228 7.88 -8.60 18.37
C ARG A 228 9.04 -8.27 17.42
N ILE A 229 8.91 -7.21 16.65
CA ILE A 229 9.94 -6.72 15.74
C ILE A 229 10.70 -5.56 16.40
N PRO A 230 12.02 -5.41 16.16
CA PRO A 230 12.74 -4.20 16.53
C PRO A 230 12.06 -2.98 15.91
N GLY A 231 11.63 -1.99 16.73
CA GLY A 231 10.83 -0.84 16.27
C GLY A 231 9.38 -0.85 16.73
N GLY A 232 8.94 -1.84 17.54
CA GLY A 232 7.64 -1.83 18.22
C GLY A 232 6.48 -2.51 17.48
N GLY A 233 6.73 -3.10 16.30
CA GLY A 233 5.73 -3.89 15.57
C GLY A 233 5.60 -5.34 16.08
N HIS A 234 4.48 -5.98 15.77
CA HIS A 234 4.23 -7.39 16.07
C HIS A 234 3.84 -8.14 14.79
N ILE A 235 4.45 -9.31 14.53
CA ILE A 235 3.95 -10.23 13.51
C ILE A 235 2.88 -11.12 14.14
N CYS A 236 1.63 -10.86 13.80
CA CYS A 236 0.52 -11.73 14.17
C CYS A 236 0.30 -12.78 13.07
N LEU A 237 0.68 -14.02 13.33
CA LEU A 237 0.82 -15.05 12.29
C LEU A 237 -0.38 -15.92 12.06
N LEU A 238 -1.47 -15.75 12.79
CA LEU A 238 -2.55 -16.74 12.69
C LEU A 238 -3.99 -16.23 12.79
N TYR A 239 -4.28 -14.98 13.13
CA TYR A 239 -5.68 -14.56 13.19
C TYR A 239 -5.88 -13.08 12.81
N THR A 240 -6.70 -12.87 11.85
CA THR A 240 -7.60 -11.79 11.45
C THR A 240 -7.98 -10.82 12.58
N SER A 241 -7.05 -10.00 13.03
CA SER A 241 -7.43 -8.72 13.63
C SER A 241 -7.28 -7.66 12.54
N PRO A 242 -8.30 -6.83 12.30
CA PRO A 242 -8.15 -5.70 11.38
C PRO A 242 -6.95 -4.86 11.78
N SER A 243 -6.21 -4.37 10.80
CA SER A 243 -5.10 -3.46 11.02
C SER A 243 -5.59 -2.30 11.89
N PRO A 244 -4.81 -1.79 12.86
CA PRO A 244 -5.15 -0.57 13.61
C PRO A 244 -5.44 0.63 12.69
N ARG A 245 -5.13 0.51 11.40
CA ARG A 245 -5.36 1.49 10.35
C ARG A 245 -6.76 1.40 9.73
N ASP A 246 -7.44 0.25 9.82
CA ASP A 246 -8.82 0.08 9.35
C ASP A 246 -9.82 0.81 10.24
N LEU A 247 -9.41 1.26 11.43
CA LEU A 247 -10.23 1.99 12.39
C LEU A 247 -10.20 3.52 12.24
N SER A 248 -9.45 4.06 11.28
CA SER A 248 -9.30 5.52 11.09
C SER A 248 -10.15 6.12 9.97
N THR A 249 -11.14 5.39 9.46
CA THR A 249 -12.13 5.87 8.48
C THR A 249 -13.51 5.97 9.11
N SER A 250 -13.66 6.86 10.07
CA SER A 250 -14.96 7.40 10.51
C SER A 250 -14.95 8.90 10.36
#